data_9546ce52cb37df3085e3b2d8036be152
#
_entry.id   9546ce52cb37df3085e3b2d8036be152
#
_cell.length_a   1.000
_cell.length_b   1.000
_cell.length_c   1.000
_cell.angle_alpha   90.00
_cell.angle_beta   90.00
_cell.angle_gamma   90.00
#
_symmetry.space_group_name_H-M   'P 1'
#
loop_
_entity.id
_entity.type
_entity.pdbx_description
1 polymer ?
#
loop_
_entity_poly.entity_id
_entity_poly.type
_entity_poly.pdbx_seq_one_letter_code
_entity_poly.pdbx_strand_id
1 'polypeptide(L)'
;MKKLAVILMLMSLAAGVFAGGKKESGGLTIQPGVLMVGMEIGYPPMEYFGADGKTPIGFDVEMAKALGANMGLDVKFVDTAWDGIFAGVNTSKYDCIISSVTINDARMRAHSFSKPYIRNTLAIVVPKGSGLSVSTPQDLAGLRVSYQEETTADDYMTQLAQEGLNFTPLEYDKVMYCFDELKLNRVDVIVTDLLVAYDYIAPADSPFQIVWQGGEEEFGICMKKGNDALTAAVNNALDALFNDGTMLKISQSVFGMDLVSAVRR
;
A
#
# COMPACT_ATOMS: atom_id res chain seq x y z
N MET A 1 65.71 7.13 69.61
CA MET A 1 64.30 6.89 69.72
C MET A 1 63.78 6.97 68.32
N LYS A 2 63.39 5.85 67.81
CA LYS A 2 63.30 5.55 66.36
C LYS A 2 61.99 6.06 65.74
N LYS A 3 62.16 6.85 64.67
CA LYS A 3 61.02 7.32 63.82
C LYS A 3 60.75 6.24 62.78
N LEU A 4 59.57 5.70 62.76
CA LEU A 4 59.12 4.74 61.78
C LEU A 4 58.37 5.55 60.69
N ALA A 5 58.92 5.59 59.49
CA ALA A 5 58.26 6.20 58.32
C ALA A 5 57.44 5.14 57.61
N VAL A 6 56.14 5.35 57.53
CA VAL A 6 55.22 4.50 56.75
C VAL A 6 55.04 5.17 55.39
N ILE A 7 55.54 4.50 54.36
CA ILE A 7 55.30 4.90 52.94
C ILE A 7 53.96 4.29 52.50
N LEU A 8 52.97 5.14 52.35
CA LEU A 8 51.71 4.76 51.70
C LEU A 8 51.87 4.84 50.19
N MET A 9 51.90 3.67 49.57
CA MET A 9 51.93 3.55 48.11
C MET A 9 50.46 3.69 47.57
N LEU A 10 50.17 4.86 46.99
CA LEU A 10 48.89 5.11 46.34
C LEU A 10 48.91 4.42 44.95
N MET A 11 48.27 3.27 44.84
CA MET A 11 47.91 2.71 43.53
C MET A 11 46.71 3.47 42.99
N SER A 12 46.93 4.38 42.02
CA SER A 12 45.90 5.00 41.22
C SER A 12 45.40 3.99 40.20
N LEU A 13 44.23 3.38 40.49
CA LEU A 13 43.47 2.58 39.55
C LEU A 13 42.82 3.56 38.55
N ALA A 14 43.42 3.68 37.37
CA ALA A 14 42.80 4.37 36.24
C ALA A 14 41.66 3.49 35.70
N ALA A 15 40.44 3.70 36.23
CA ALA A 15 39.23 3.17 35.64
C ALA A 15 38.99 3.93 34.31
N GLY A 16 39.42 3.32 33.22
CA GLY A 16 39.04 3.75 31.89
C GLY A 16 37.53 3.63 31.71
N VAL A 17 36.85 4.76 31.82
CA VAL A 17 35.45 4.85 31.43
C VAL A 17 35.43 4.74 29.88
N PHE A 18 35.29 3.52 29.40
CA PHE A 18 34.80 3.32 28.03
C PHE A 18 33.38 3.86 28.00
N ALA A 19 33.24 5.13 27.65
CA ALA A 19 32.00 5.69 27.15
C ALA A 19 31.78 5.06 25.76
N GLY A 20 31.38 3.80 25.76
CA GLY A 20 30.73 3.17 24.63
C GLY A 20 29.45 3.95 24.40
N GLY A 21 29.49 4.93 23.50
CA GLY A 21 28.29 5.52 22.96
C GLY A 21 27.43 4.34 22.46
N LYS A 22 26.40 4.00 23.19
CA LYS A 22 25.28 3.25 22.64
C LYS A 22 24.83 4.11 21.46
N LYS A 23 25.24 3.73 20.21
CA LYS A 23 24.40 3.97 19.07
C LYS A 23 23.03 3.47 19.53
N GLU A 24 22.08 4.37 19.73
CA GLU A 24 20.69 3.98 19.71
C GLU A 24 20.54 3.23 18.39
N SER A 25 20.53 1.92 18.45
CA SER A 25 20.00 1.08 17.41
C SER A 25 18.50 1.40 17.44
N GLY A 26 18.11 2.45 16.71
CA GLY A 26 16.71 2.65 16.39
C GLY A 26 16.22 1.30 15.89
N GLY A 27 15.26 0.70 16.60
CA GLY A 27 14.71 -0.59 16.21
C GLY A 27 14.27 -0.51 14.75
N LEU A 28 14.26 -1.64 14.04
CA LEU A 28 13.82 -1.71 12.64
C LEU A 28 12.39 -1.15 12.48
N THR A 29 11.59 -1.26 13.53
CA THR A 29 10.17 -0.86 13.60
C THR A 29 9.94 0.09 14.78
N ILE A 30 8.87 0.88 14.71
CA ILE A 30 8.43 1.83 15.74
C ILE A 30 8.18 1.09 17.07
N GLN A 31 7.48 -0.05 17.01
CA GLN A 31 7.27 -0.92 18.15
C GLN A 31 8.17 -2.16 18.01
N PRO A 32 9.10 -2.43 18.94
CA PRO A 32 9.96 -3.61 18.87
C PRO A 32 9.18 -4.91 18.72
N GLY A 33 9.55 -5.73 17.73
CA GLY A 33 8.91 -7.02 17.42
C GLY A 33 7.59 -6.93 16.66
N VAL A 34 7.13 -5.73 16.30
CA VAL A 34 5.85 -5.53 15.58
C VAL A 34 6.07 -4.68 14.35
N LEU A 35 5.57 -5.13 13.20
CA LEU A 35 5.42 -4.34 12.00
C LEU A 35 4.03 -3.69 12.01
N MET A 36 3.99 -2.38 12.21
CA MET A 36 2.77 -1.59 12.13
C MET A 36 2.50 -1.24 10.67
N VAL A 37 1.37 -1.68 10.12
CA VAL A 37 1.00 -1.50 8.71
C VAL A 37 -0.23 -0.58 8.61
N GLY A 38 -0.07 0.58 8.01
CA GLY A 38 -1.20 1.43 7.61
C GLY A 38 -1.85 0.89 6.34
N MET A 39 -3.18 0.80 6.34
CA MET A 39 -3.96 0.46 5.15
C MET A 39 -5.37 1.03 5.23
N GLU A 40 -5.95 1.31 4.07
CA GLU A 40 -7.36 1.64 3.97
C GLU A 40 -8.16 0.35 3.81
N ILE A 41 -8.80 -0.11 4.90
CA ILE A 41 -9.56 -1.37 4.86
C ILE A 41 -10.95 -1.12 4.26
N GLY A 42 -11.07 -1.43 2.97
CA GLY A 42 -12.28 -1.17 2.17
C GLY A 42 -12.02 -1.23 0.66
N TYR A 43 -10.91 -1.85 0.24
CA TYR A 43 -10.42 -1.90 -1.14
C TYR A 43 -10.29 -3.36 -1.64
N PRO A 44 -11.43 -4.09 -1.80
CA PRO A 44 -11.40 -5.47 -2.22
C PRO A 44 -10.86 -5.61 -3.66
N PRO A 45 -10.16 -6.72 -3.95
CA PRO A 45 -9.82 -7.87 -3.12
C PRO A 45 -8.47 -7.70 -2.39
N MET A 46 -7.92 -6.49 -2.34
CA MET A 46 -6.59 -6.21 -1.80
C MET A 46 -6.59 -6.17 -0.26
N GLU A 47 -7.44 -5.34 0.35
CA GLU A 47 -7.61 -5.22 1.79
C GLU A 47 -9.06 -4.82 2.14
N TYR A 48 -9.76 -5.68 2.85
CA TYR A 48 -11.15 -5.45 3.25
C TYR A 48 -11.50 -6.27 4.48
N PHE A 49 -12.63 -5.96 5.11
CA PHE A 49 -13.10 -6.74 6.25
C PHE A 49 -13.81 -8.01 5.78
N GLY A 50 -13.48 -9.13 6.41
CA GLY A 50 -14.18 -10.40 6.22
C GLY A 50 -15.65 -10.34 6.64
N ALA A 51 -16.33 -11.47 6.54
CA ALA A 51 -17.76 -11.59 6.86
C ALA A 51 -18.11 -11.22 8.31
N ASP A 52 -17.15 -11.23 9.22
CA ASP A 52 -17.31 -10.80 10.62
C ASP A 52 -17.30 -9.27 10.79
N GLY A 53 -17.00 -8.53 9.74
CA GLY A 53 -16.88 -7.07 9.72
C GLY A 53 -15.73 -6.51 10.57
N LYS A 54 -14.73 -7.32 10.93
CA LYS A 54 -13.65 -6.94 11.85
C LYS A 54 -12.28 -7.45 11.43
N THR A 55 -12.20 -8.66 10.91
CA THR A 55 -10.94 -9.28 10.53
C THR A 55 -10.53 -8.82 9.15
N PRO A 56 -9.37 -8.13 9.00
CA PRO A 56 -8.84 -7.79 7.69
C PRO A 56 -8.44 -9.04 6.91
N ILE A 57 -8.83 -9.08 5.64
CA ILE A 57 -8.51 -10.14 4.67
C ILE A 57 -8.19 -9.49 3.32
N GLY A 58 -7.62 -10.25 2.40
CA GLY A 58 -7.28 -9.81 1.06
C GLY A 58 -5.80 -10.02 0.74
N PHE A 59 -5.42 -9.67 -0.48
CA PHE A 59 -4.06 -9.93 -0.99
C PHE A 59 -2.98 -9.19 -0.17
N ASP A 60 -3.14 -7.90 0.05
CA ASP A 60 -2.19 -7.07 0.80
C ASP A 60 -2.11 -7.49 2.27
N VAL A 61 -3.23 -7.93 2.85
CA VAL A 61 -3.28 -8.45 4.22
C VAL A 61 -2.49 -9.76 4.35
N GLU A 62 -2.69 -10.71 3.44
CA GLU A 62 -1.98 -12.00 3.49
C GLU A 62 -0.49 -11.82 3.17
N MET A 63 -0.15 -10.94 2.22
CA MET A 63 1.23 -10.58 1.94
C MET A 63 1.90 -9.93 3.16
N ALA A 64 1.24 -8.99 3.83
CA ALA A 64 1.78 -8.34 5.03
C ALA A 64 2.04 -9.34 6.16
N LYS A 65 1.12 -10.29 6.39
CA LYS A 65 1.31 -11.37 7.37
C LYS A 65 2.52 -12.25 7.03
N ALA A 66 2.64 -12.66 5.75
CA ALA A 66 3.78 -13.46 5.29
C ALA A 66 5.10 -12.69 5.41
N LEU A 67 5.09 -11.39 5.09
CA LEU A 67 6.23 -10.49 5.22
C LEU A 67 6.69 -10.40 6.67
N GLY A 68 5.77 -10.12 7.60
CA GLY A 68 6.07 -10.06 9.03
C GLY A 68 6.64 -11.38 9.55
N ALA A 69 6.03 -12.51 9.19
CA ALA A 69 6.52 -13.84 9.57
C ALA A 69 7.96 -14.09 9.07
N ASN A 70 8.28 -13.71 7.82
CA ASN A 70 9.63 -13.83 7.26
C ASN A 70 10.65 -12.94 8.00
N MET A 71 10.22 -11.74 8.43
CA MET A 71 11.04 -10.80 9.20
C MET A 71 11.12 -11.12 10.69
N GLY A 72 10.38 -12.13 11.20
CA GLY A 72 10.28 -12.43 12.62
C GLY A 72 9.52 -11.38 13.44
N LEU A 73 8.56 -10.70 12.83
CA LEU A 73 7.74 -9.64 13.40
C LEU A 73 6.26 -10.05 13.43
N ASP A 74 5.57 -9.68 14.49
CA ASP A 74 4.10 -9.67 14.50
C ASP A 74 3.58 -8.53 13.61
N VAL A 75 2.42 -8.70 12.96
CA VAL A 75 1.82 -7.66 12.12
C VAL A 75 0.60 -7.07 12.81
N LYS A 76 0.54 -5.74 12.86
CA LYS A 76 -0.65 -4.99 13.28
C LYS A 76 -1.11 -4.06 12.18
N PHE A 77 -2.37 -4.20 11.80
CA PHE A 77 -3.01 -3.32 10.84
C PHE A 77 -3.59 -2.09 11.53
N VAL A 78 -3.38 -0.94 10.91
CA VAL A 78 -3.94 0.35 11.34
C VAL A 78 -4.84 0.85 10.21
N ASP A 79 -6.14 0.66 10.39
CA ASP A 79 -7.14 1.19 9.46
C ASP A 79 -7.06 2.72 9.44
N THR A 80 -6.90 3.29 8.27
CA THR A 80 -6.67 4.73 8.05
C THR A 80 -7.32 5.12 6.74
N ALA A 81 -8.06 6.23 6.73
CA ALA A 81 -8.59 6.80 5.50
C ALA A 81 -7.44 7.14 4.52
N TRP A 82 -7.72 7.00 3.22
CA TRP A 82 -6.72 7.16 2.17
C TRP A 82 -6.09 8.56 2.17
N ASP A 83 -6.89 9.62 2.34
CA ASP A 83 -6.45 11.01 2.39
C ASP A 83 -5.40 11.30 3.48
N GLY A 84 -5.40 10.52 4.55
CA GLY A 84 -4.45 10.64 5.66
C GLY A 84 -3.31 9.63 5.65
N ILE A 85 -3.28 8.66 4.70
CA ILE A 85 -2.40 7.49 4.79
C ILE A 85 -0.92 7.87 4.68
N PHE A 86 -0.55 8.78 3.80
CA PHE A 86 0.83 9.24 3.65
C PHE A 86 1.30 10.11 4.82
N ALA A 87 0.41 10.93 5.40
CA ALA A 87 0.72 11.69 6.59
C ALA A 87 1.00 10.76 7.79
N GLY A 88 0.29 9.65 7.89
CA GLY A 88 0.49 8.64 8.92
C GLY A 88 1.89 8.03 8.90
N VAL A 89 2.41 7.61 7.75
CA VAL A 89 3.77 7.05 7.65
C VAL A 89 4.83 8.12 7.92
N ASN A 90 4.62 9.35 7.47
CA ASN A 90 5.55 10.46 7.70
C ASN A 90 5.66 10.83 9.18
N THR A 91 4.56 10.76 9.92
CA THR A 91 4.51 11.02 11.37
C THR A 91 4.81 9.78 12.22
N SER A 92 5.16 8.66 11.59
CA SER A 92 5.48 7.40 12.26
C SER A 92 4.29 6.85 13.09
N LYS A 93 3.06 6.99 12.59
CA LYS A 93 1.86 6.33 13.11
C LYS A 93 1.93 4.82 12.86
N TYR A 94 2.57 4.42 11.76
CA TYR A 94 2.89 3.05 11.37
C TYR A 94 4.24 3.02 10.61
N ASP A 95 4.82 1.84 10.50
CA ASP A 95 6.15 1.62 9.91
C ASP A 95 6.13 1.74 8.39
N CYS A 96 5.06 1.23 7.77
CA CYS A 96 4.87 1.23 6.32
C CYS A 96 3.39 1.27 5.96
N ILE A 97 3.13 1.57 4.69
CA ILE A 97 1.81 1.43 4.07
C ILE A 97 1.86 0.22 3.14
N ILE A 98 0.91 -0.70 3.31
CA ILE A 98 0.62 -1.79 2.38
C ILE A 98 -0.88 -1.66 2.09
N SER A 99 -1.23 -1.01 0.98
CA SER A 99 -2.60 -0.63 0.62
C SER A 99 -2.64 -0.21 -0.85
N SER A 100 -2.26 -1.11 -1.75
CA SER A 100 -2.29 -0.93 -3.20
C SER A 100 -1.62 0.37 -3.68
N VAL A 101 -0.51 0.76 -3.03
CA VAL A 101 0.13 2.05 -3.31
C VAL A 101 0.92 1.99 -4.61
N THR A 102 0.43 2.66 -5.64
CA THR A 102 1.16 2.83 -6.92
C THR A 102 2.49 3.53 -6.70
N ILE A 103 3.56 2.93 -7.22
CA ILE A 103 4.89 3.53 -7.30
C ILE A 103 4.87 4.53 -8.46
N ASN A 104 4.99 5.82 -8.16
CA ASN A 104 5.14 6.87 -9.15
C ASN A 104 6.18 7.91 -8.71
N ASP A 105 6.61 8.76 -9.65
CA ASP A 105 7.67 9.74 -9.41
C ASP A 105 7.32 10.72 -8.29
N ALA A 106 6.06 11.15 -8.19
CA ALA A 106 5.64 12.09 -7.16
C ALA A 106 5.76 11.46 -5.78
N ARG A 107 5.25 10.24 -5.61
CA ARG A 107 5.33 9.48 -4.35
C ARG A 107 6.76 9.08 -4.00
N MET A 108 7.58 8.68 -5.00
CA MET A 108 8.99 8.35 -4.78
C MET A 108 9.85 9.56 -4.35
N ARG A 109 9.50 10.78 -4.74
CA ARG A 109 10.16 11.99 -4.21
C ARG A 109 9.93 12.18 -2.72
N ALA A 110 8.73 11.86 -2.23
CA ALA A 110 8.31 12.10 -0.86
C ALA A 110 8.55 10.91 0.09
N HIS A 111 8.61 9.69 -0.44
CA HIS A 111 8.64 8.44 0.32
C HIS A 111 9.71 7.48 -0.21
N SER A 112 10.05 6.46 0.59
CA SER A 112 10.80 5.29 0.14
C SER A 112 9.83 4.18 -0.22
N PHE A 113 10.18 3.40 -1.25
CA PHE A 113 9.36 2.27 -1.72
C PHE A 113 10.15 0.97 -1.74
N SER A 114 9.45 -0.12 -1.54
CA SER A 114 9.97 -1.45 -1.85
C SER A 114 10.08 -1.64 -3.37
N LYS A 115 10.68 -2.77 -3.77
CA LYS A 115 10.44 -3.35 -5.09
C LYS A 115 8.94 -3.56 -5.28
N PRO A 116 8.43 -3.51 -6.52
CA PRO A 116 7.03 -3.78 -6.78
C PRO A 116 6.67 -5.23 -6.42
N TYR A 117 5.41 -5.44 -5.98
CA TYR A 117 4.93 -6.75 -5.59
C TYR A 117 3.79 -7.28 -6.48
N ILE A 118 3.07 -6.41 -7.19
CA ILE A 118 2.03 -6.76 -8.16
C ILE A 118 1.92 -5.65 -9.21
N ARG A 119 1.49 -6.02 -10.43
CA ARG A 119 1.14 -5.05 -11.48
C ARG A 119 -0.35 -4.78 -11.47
N ASN A 120 -0.70 -3.57 -11.86
CA ASN A 120 -2.03 -3.06 -12.03
C ASN A 120 -2.13 -2.22 -13.31
N THR A 121 -3.35 -1.87 -13.69
CA THR A 121 -3.68 -0.81 -14.66
C THR A 121 -4.95 -0.12 -14.16
N LEU A 122 -5.25 1.06 -14.69
CA LEU A 122 -6.56 1.66 -14.49
C LEU A 122 -7.62 0.99 -15.39
N ALA A 123 -8.86 1.03 -14.95
CA ALA A 123 -10.02 0.51 -15.66
C ALA A 123 -11.15 1.54 -15.70
N ILE A 124 -11.92 1.52 -16.80
CA ILE A 124 -13.19 2.22 -16.89
C ILE A 124 -14.32 1.19 -16.75
N VAL A 125 -15.19 1.42 -15.79
CA VAL A 125 -16.33 0.55 -15.47
C VAL A 125 -17.64 1.28 -15.77
N VAL A 126 -18.55 0.59 -16.43
CA VAL A 126 -19.90 1.08 -16.73
C VAL A 126 -20.97 0.07 -16.34
N PRO A 127 -22.24 0.47 -16.17
CA PRO A 127 -23.33 -0.48 -15.98
C PRO A 127 -23.55 -1.31 -17.26
N LYS A 128 -23.79 -2.61 -17.10
CA LYS A 128 -24.21 -3.47 -18.23
C LYS A 128 -25.53 -2.97 -18.80
N GLY A 129 -25.62 -2.90 -20.11
CA GLY A 129 -26.84 -2.45 -20.80
C GLY A 129 -27.15 -0.95 -20.68
N SER A 130 -26.22 -0.13 -20.20
CA SER A 130 -26.38 1.33 -20.11
C SER A 130 -26.56 2.04 -21.46
N GLY A 131 -26.17 1.39 -22.56
CA GLY A 131 -26.17 2.02 -23.89
C GLY A 131 -25.03 3.04 -24.11
N LEU A 132 -24.14 3.21 -23.13
CA LEU A 132 -23.00 4.08 -23.26
C LEU A 132 -21.97 3.48 -24.24
N SER A 133 -21.52 4.32 -25.17
CA SER A 133 -20.44 3.97 -26.14
C SER A 133 -19.11 4.47 -25.59
N VAL A 134 -18.59 3.81 -24.57
CA VAL A 134 -17.29 4.09 -23.97
C VAL A 134 -16.31 2.99 -24.32
N SER A 135 -15.23 3.31 -25.00
CA SER A 135 -14.14 2.39 -25.38
C SER A 135 -12.75 3.00 -25.15
N THR A 136 -12.69 4.30 -24.95
CA THR A 136 -11.47 5.06 -24.65
C THR A 136 -11.77 6.10 -23.56
N PRO A 137 -10.75 6.63 -22.87
CA PRO A 137 -10.93 7.71 -21.90
C PRO A 137 -11.54 8.98 -22.50
N GLN A 138 -11.34 9.25 -23.80
CA GLN A 138 -11.89 10.40 -24.49
C GLN A 138 -13.42 10.34 -24.63
N ASP A 139 -13.99 9.14 -24.58
CA ASP A 139 -15.45 8.93 -24.64
C ASP A 139 -16.16 9.31 -23.31
N LEU A 140 -15.40 9.69 -22.28
CA LEU A 140 -15.94 10.20 -21.02
C LEU A 140 -16.48 11.63 -21.11
N ALA A 141 -16.31 12.30 -22.25
CA ALA A 141 -16.80 13.66 -22.48
C ALA A 141 -18.31 13.78 -22.21
N GLY A 142 -18.70 14.72 -21.35
CA GLY A 142 -20.08 15.00 -20.96
C GLY A 142 -20.67 14.03 -19.93
N LEU A 143 -19.96 12.97 -19.52
CA LEU A 143 -20.42 11.99 -18.55
C LEU A 143 -20.12 12.41 -17.09
N ARG A 144 -20.87 11.85 -16.16
CA ARG A 144 -20.59 11.91 -14.71
C ARG A 144 -19.63 10.78 -14.37
N VAL A 145 -18.39 11.14 -14.06
CA VAL A 145 -17.29 10.19 -13.83
C VAL A 145 -16.93 10.20 -12.37
N SER A 146 -17.01 9.03 -11.71
CA SER A 146 -16.60 8.88 -10.32
C SER A 146 -15.25 8.17 -10.20
N TYR A 147 -14.53 8.52 -9.16
CA TYR A 147 -13.26 7.92 -8.76
C TYR A 147 -12.99 8.23 -7.29
N GLN A 148 -12.07 7.49 -6.68
CA GLN A 148 -11.64 7.79 -5.33
C GLN A 148 -10.63 8.92 -5.36
N GLU A 149 -10.82 9.91 -4.48
CA GLU A 149 -9.96 11.10 -4.36
C GLU A 149 -8.51 10.73 -3.97
N GLU A 150 -7.54 11.56 -4.39
CA GLU A 150 -6.10 11.41 -4.10
C GLU A 150 -5.47 10.09 -4.60
N THR A 151 -6.16 9.34 -5.47
CA THR A 151 -5.63 8.14 -6.13
C THR A 151 -5.00 8.47 -7.48
N THR A 152 -4.35 7.48 -8.10
CA THR A 152 -3.85 7.62 -9.49
C THR A 152 -4.99 7.71 -10.50
N ALA A 153 -6.18 7.20 -10.18
CA ALA A 153 -7.38 7.42 -10.99
C ALA A 153 -7.80 8.90 -10.98
N ASP A 154 -7.75 9.56 -9.82
CA ASP A 154 -7.98 11.01 -9.70
C ASP A 154 -6.90 11.81 -10.46
N ASP A 155 -5.61 11.51 -10.24
CA ASP A 155 -4.51 12.13 -10.97
C ASP A 155 -4.71 12.02 -12.49
N TYR A 156 -5.13 10.84 -12.97
CA TYR A 156 -5.37 10.57 -14.38
C TYR A 156 -6.55 11.39 -14.92
N MET A 157 -7.66 11.44 -14.19
CA MET A 157 -8.84 12.22 -14.59
C MET A 157 -8.56 13.73 -14.54
N THR A 158 -7.81 14.18 -13.55
CA THR A 158 -7.32 15.57 -13.45
C THR A 158 -6.44 15.93 -14.66
N GLN A 159 -5.53 15.04 -15.07
CA GLN A 159 -4.71 15.25 -16.26
C GLN A 159 -5.58 15.37 -17.52
N LEU A 160 -6.53 14.46 -17.73
CA LEU A 160 -7.42 14.51 -18.90
C LEU A 160 -8.25 15.81 -18.95
N ALA A 161 -8.71 16.31 -17.80
CA ALA A 161 -9.40 17.60 -17.70
C ALA A 161 -8.48 18.76 -18.10
N GLN A 162 -7.23 18.76 -17.69
CA GLN A 162 -6.22 19.75 -18.09
C GLN A 162 -5.91 19.70 -19.59
N GLU A 163 -5.99 18.51 -20.19
CA GLU A 163 -5.85 18.29 -21.64
C GLU A 163 -7.11 18.68 -22.44
N GLY A 164 -8.17 19.12 -21.77
CA GLY A 164 -9.38 19.66 -22.36
C GLY A 164 -10.56 18.69 -22.43
N LEU A 165 -10.49 17.52 -21.78
CA LEU A 165 -11.64 16.63 -21.66
C LEU A 165 -12.65 17.24 -20.69
N ASN A 166 -13.87 17.49 -21.15
CA ASN A 166 -14.94 18.07 -20.33
C ASN A 166 -15.88 16.97 -19.85
N PHE A 167 -15.84 16.65 -18.57
CA PHE A 167 -16.73 15.70 -17.88
C PHE A 167 -17.17 16.27 -16.52
N THR A 168 -18.10 15.63 -15.83
CA THR A 168 -18.51 16.02 -14.48
C THR A 168 -17.80 15.11 -13.47
N PRO A 169 -16.78 15.61 -12.73
CA PRO A 169 -16.08 14.82 -11.72
C PRO A 169 -16.96 14.62 -10.48
N LEU A 170 -16.92 13.41 -9.92
CA LEU A 170 -17.59 13.02 -8.67
C LEU A 170 -16.61 12.19 -7.85
N GLU A 171 -15.94 12.85 -6.93
CA GLU A 171 -14.90 12.29 -6.06
C GLU A 171 -15.51 11.73 -4.79
N TYR A 172 -15.00 10.60 -4.34
CA TYR A 172 -15.44 9.93 -3.12
C TYR A 172 -14.22 9.51 -2.29
N ASP A 173 -14.38 9.54 -0.97
CA ASP A 173 -13.34 9.11 -0.03
C ASP A 173 -13.04 7.60 -0.09
N LYS A 174 -13.97 6.79 -0.63
CA LYS A 174 -13.79 5.33 -0.77
C LYS A 174 -14.31 4.83 -2.12
N VAL A 175 -13.56 3.90 -2.73
CA VAL A 175 -13.93 3.27 -4.00
C VAL A 175 -15.30 2.58 -3.95
N MET A 176 -15.67 2.00 -2.80
CA MET A 176 -16.97 1.33 -2.64
C MET A 176 -18.15 2.28 -2.89
N TYR A 177 -18.02 3.55 -2.52
CA TYR A 177 -19.07 4.54 -2.77
C TYR A 177 -19.20 4.87 -4.25
N CYS A 178 -18.12 4.84 -5.02
CA CYS A 178 -18.18 4.97 -6.48
C CYS A 178 -19.09 3.87 -7.07
N PHE A 179 -18.90 2.61 -6.64
CA PHE A 179 -19.72 1.48 -7.11
C PHE A 179 -21.17 1.56 -6.65
N ASP A 180 -21.43 2.00 -5.42
CA ASP A 180 -22.78 2.23 -4.91
C ASP A 180 -23.50 3.31 -5.73
N GLU A 181 -22.86 4.41 -6.04
CA GLU A 181 -23.42 5.50 -6.83
C GLU A 181 -23.63 5.09 -8.30
N LEU A 182 -22.73 4.27 -8.88
CA LEU A 182 -22.92 3.69 -10.21
C LEU A 182 -24.14 2.76 -10.24
N LYS A 183 -24.33 1.93 -9.24
CA LYS A 183 -25.49 1.04 -9.09
C LYS A 183 -26.80 1.81 -8.96
N LEU A 184 -26.75 2.99 -8.35
CA LEU A 184 -27.91 3.89 -8.19
C LEU A 184 -28.13 4.83 -9.39
N ASN A 185 -27.33 4.71 -10.46
CA ASN A 185 -27.35 5.58 -11.65
C ASN A 185 -27.15 7.07 -11.33
N ARG A 186 -26.41 7.38 -10.25
CA ARG A 186 -26.07 8.75 -9.88
C ARG A 186 -24.77 9.20 -10.55
N VAL A 187 -23.94 8.26 -10.95
CA VAL A 187 -22.79 8.43 -11.84
C VAL A 187 -22.97 7.55 -13.07
N ASP A 188 -22.26 7.85 -14.14
CA ASP A 188 -22.37 7.11 -15.41
C ASP A 188 -21.23 6.11 -15.56
N VAL A 189 -20.07 6.42 -14.99
CA VAL A 189 -18.80 5.70 -15.16
C VAL A 189 -17.98 5.77 -13.88
N ILE A 190 -17.17 4.72 -13.64
CA ILE A 190 -16.10 4.72 -12.63
C ILE A 190 -14.76 4.58 -13.33
N VAL A 191 -13.75 5.32 -12.84
CA VAL A 191 -12.32 5.08 -13.11
C VAL A 191 -11.66 4.60 -11.83
N THR A 192 -11.02 3.42 -11.87
CA THR A 192 -10.42 2.79 -10.70
C THR A 192 -9.37 1.76 -11.12
N ASP A 193 -8.69 1.17 -10.15
CA ASP A 193 -7.76 0.05 -10.36
C ASP A 193 -8.45 -1.16 -10.97
N LEU A 194 -7.79 -1.77 -11.96
CA LEU A 194 -8.29 -2.96 -12.64
C LEU A 194 -8.53 -4.13 -11.67
N LEU A 195 -7.62 -4.32 -10.70
CA LEU A 195 -7.75 -5.40 -9.72
C LEU A 195 -9.02 -5.25 -8.88
N VAL A 196 -9.37 -4.02 -8.50
CA VAL A 196 -10.62 -3.71 -7.79
C VAL A 196 -11.82 -3.87 -8.71
N ALA A 197 -11.75 -3.33 -9.93
CA ALA A 197 -12.81 -3.48 -10.92
C ALA A 197 -13.17 -4.95 -11.16
N TYR A 198 -12.17 -5.84 -11.23
CA TYR A 198 -12.40 -7.28 -11.40
C TYR A 198 -13.19 -7.91 -10.25
N ASP A 199 -12.96 -7.51 -9.01
CA ASP A 199 -13.72 -8.02 -7.87
C ASP A 199 -15.21 -7.68 -7.99
N TYR A 200 -15.51 -6.45 -8.39
CA TYR A 200 -16.91 -6.00 -8.56
C TYR A 200 -17.61 -6.60 -9.78
N ILE A 201 -16.88 -7.01 -10.83
CA ILE A 201 -17.49 -7.65 -12.01
C ILE A 201 -17.51 -9.17 -11.94
N ALA A 202 -16.74 -9.79 -11.05
CA ALA A 202 -16.59 -11.25 -10.94
C ALA A 202 -17.91 -11.99 -10.60
N PRO A 203 -18.82 -11.47 -9.76
CA PRO A 203 -20.11 -12.10 -9.55
C PRO A 203 -20.89 -12.28 -10.85
N ALA A 204 -21.48 -13.48 -11.06
CA ALA A 204 -22.19 -13.80 -12.31
C ALA A 204 -23.37 -12.85 -12.60
N ASP A 205 -23.97 -12.31 -11.53
CA ASP A 205 -25.08 -11.34 -11.57
C ASP A 205 -24.61 -9.89 -11.43
N SER A 206 -23.31 -9.63 -11.48
CA SER A 206 -22.78 -8.26 -11.41
C SER A 206 -23.44 -7.38 -12.46
N PRO A 207 -23.93 -6.19 -12.09
CA PRO A 207 -24.53 -5.25 -13.04
C PRO A 207 -23.47 -4.44 -13.82
N PHE A 208 -22.18 -4.67 -13.59
CA PHE A 208 -21.08 -3.88 -14.10
C PHE A 208 -20.26 -4.61 -15.16
N GLN A 209 -19.58 -3.84 -15.99
CA GLN A 209 -18.61 -4.34 -16.96
C GLN A 209 -17.44 -3.36 -17.12
N ILE A 210 -16.23 -3.90 -17.34
CA ILE A 210 -15.06 -3.12 -17.74
C ILE A 210 -15.13 -2.90 -19.26
N VAL A 211 -14.95 -1.65 -19.68
CA VAL A 211 -14.97 -1.26 -21.11
C VAL A 211 -13.63 -0.78 -21.63
N TRP A 212 -12.72 -0.42 -20.74
CA TRP A 212 -11.37 0.00 -21.05
C TRP A 212 -10.42 -0.34 -19.91
N GLN A 213 -9.16 -0.58 -20.25
CA GLN A 213 -8.04 -0.70 -19.31
C GLN A 213 -6.78 -0.12 -19.92
N GLY A 214 -5.93 0.52 -19.12
CA GLY A 214 -4.68 1.13 -19.54
C GLY A 214 -3.97 1.85 -18.42
N GLY A 215 -2.81 2.44 -18.74
CA GLY A 215 -1.96 3.03 -17.70
C GLY A 215 -1.33 1.94 -16.82
N GLU A 216 -0.15 1.42 -17.25
CA GLU A 216 0.55 0.40 -16.45
C GLU A 216 1.02 1.00 -15.12
N GLU A 217 0.74 0.30 -14.05
CA GLU A 217 1.09 0.65 -12.69
C GLU A 217 1.74 -0.55 -11.98
N GLU A 218 2.56 -0.25 -10.99
CA GLU A 218 3.13 -1.24 -10.08
C GLU A 218 2.89 -0.81 -8.64
N PHE A 219 2.36 -1.71 -7.82
CA PHE A 219 2.18 -1.43 -6.39
C PHE A 219 3.43 -1.82 -5.61
N GLY A 220 3.77 -0.96 -4.64
CA GLY A 220 4.88 -1.16 -3.73
C GLY A 220 4.53 -0.82 -2.30
N ILE A 221 5.32 -1.34 -1.37
CA ILE A 221 5.21 -1.01 0.05
C ILE A 221 5.86 0.36 0.26
N CYS A 222 5.07 1.31 0.78
CA CYS A 222 5.51 2.68 1.01
C CYS A 222 6.00 2.87 2.44
N MET A 223 7.16 3.51 2.60
CA MET A 223 7.79 3.78 3.89
C MET A 223 8.18 5.26 3.98
N LYS A 224 8.38 5.74 5.19
CA LYS A 224 8.93 7.07 5.43
C LYS A 224 10.23 7.27 4.65
N LYS A 225 10.38 8.43 4.03
CA LYS A 225 11.58 8.78 3.24
C LYS A 225 12.85 8.62 4.06
N GLY A 226 13.84 7.90 3.49
CA GLY A 226 15.14 7.66 4.11
C GLY A 226 15.14 6.55 5.17
N ASN A 227 14.07 5.77 5.31
CA ASN A 227 14.08 4.56 6.15
C ASN A 227 14.71 3.37 5.40
N ASP A 228 16.01 3.50 5.09
CA ASP A 228 16.74 2.55 4.24
C ASP A 228 16.85 1.16 4.89
N ALA A 229 16.95 1.11 6.22
CA ALA A 229 17.06 -0.15 6.95
C ALA A 229 15.77 -0.98 6.81
N LEU A 230 14.60 -0.38 7.01
CA LEU A 230 13.32 -1.06 6.84
C LEU A 230 13.08 -1.40 5.35
N THR A 231 13.41 -0.48 4.45
CA THR A 231 13.27 -0.71 3.00
C THR A 231 14.10 -1.92 2.55
N ALA A 232 15.33 -2.05 3.02
CA ALA A 232 16.18 -3.20 2.72
C ALA A 232 15.62 -4.51 3.31
N ALA A 233 15.15 -4.47 4.57
CA ALA A 233 14.57 -5.64 5.23
C ALA A 233 13.29 -6.12 4.52
N VAL A 234 12.40 -5.20 4.16
CA VAL A 234 11.16 -5.46 3.39
C VAL A 234 11.50 -6.06 2.02
N ASN A 235 12.47 -5.50 1.29
CA ASN A 235 12.88 -6.03 0.00
C ASN A 235 13.46 -7.44 0.08
N ASN A 236 14.27 -7.72 1.11
CA ASN A 236 14.81 -9.06 1.33
C ASN A 236 13.70 -10.08 1.65
N ALA A 237 12.73 -9.67 2.45
CA ALA A 237 11.57 -10.51 2.77
C ALA A 237 10.69 -10.75 1.53
N LEU A 238 10.39 -9.71 0.74
CA LEU A 238 9.68 -9.86 -0.54
C LEU A 238 10.41 -10.83 -1.48
N ASP A 239 11.73 -10.70 -1.62
CA ASP A 239 12.53 -11.60 -2.44
C ASP A 239 12.42 -13.05 -1.95
N ALA A 240 12.44 -13.29 -0.64
CA ALA A 240 12.25 -14.61 -0.07
C ALA A 240 10.87 -15.19 -0.39
N LEU A 241 9.78 -14.39 -0.18
CA LEU A 241 8.40 -14.81 -0.45
C LEU A 241 8.14 -15.10 -1.94
N PHE A 242 8.80 -14.39 -2.83
CA PHE A 242 8.74 -14.68 -4.26
C PHE A 242 9.49 -15.98 -4.58
N ASN A 243 10.69 -16.16 -4.03
CA ASN A 243 11.56 -17.30 -4.33
C ASN A 243 11.00 -18.62 -3.78
N ASP A 244 10.32 -18.63 -2.65
CA ASP A 244 9.73 -19.82 -2.04
C ASP A 244 8.30 -20.12 -2.55
N GLY A 245 7.76 -19.26 -3.43
CA GLY A 245 6.44 -19.40 -4.03
C GLY A 245 5.27 -18.95 -3.15
N THR A 246 5.53 -18.32 -2.00
CA THR A 246 4.47 -17.81 -1.11
C THR A 246 3.63 -16.74 -1.81
N MET A 247 4.26 -15.79 -2.52
CA MET A 247 3.53 -14.76 -3.29
C MET A 247 2.59 -15.37 -4.34
N LEU A 248 3.06 -16.40 -5.06
CA LEU A 248 2.24 -17.12 -6.04
C LEU A 248 1.03 -17.78 -5.38
N LYS A 249 1.23 -18.45 -4.23
CA LYS A 249 0.12 -19.07 -3.48
C LYS A 249 -0.91 -18.07 -3.01
N ILE A 250 -0.48 -16.90 -2.51
CA ILE A 250 -1.38 -15.82 -2.09
C ILE A 250 -2.16 -15.32 -3.32
N SER A 251 -1.50 -15.05 -4.44
CA SER A 251 -2.15 -14.62 -5.68
C SER A 251 -3.20 -15.63 -6.15
N GLN A 252 -2.86 -16.89 -6.19
CA GLN A 252 -3.81 -17.96 -6.57
C GLN A 252 -4.97 -18.09 -5.59
N SER A 253 -4.74 -17.90 -4.29
CA SER A 253 -5.78 -17.99 -3.27
C SER A 253 -6.79 -16.84 -3.37
N VAL A 254 -6.31 -15.62 -3.66
CA VAL A 254 -7.16 -14.42 -3.68
C VAL A 254 -7.79 -14.19 -5.05
N PHE A 255 -7.01 -14.30 -6.12
CA PHE A 255 -7.44 -13.98 -7.49
C PHE A 255 -7.79 -15.22 -8.33
N GLY A 256 -7.49 -16.43 -7.85
CA GLY A 256 -7.64 -17.66 -8.65
C GLY A 256 -6.58 -17.81 -9.75
N MET A 257 -5.61 -16.90 -9.85
CA MET A 257 -4.58 -16.89 -10.91
C MET A 257 -3.26 -16.28 -10.42
N ASP A 258 -2.23 -16.40 -11.27
CA ASP A 258 -0.92 -15.78 -11.03
C ASP A 258 -0.89 -14.33 -11.59
N LEU A 259 -0.91 -13.35 -10.70
CA LEU A 259 -0.76 -11.93 -11.03
C LEU A 259 0.58 -11.35 -10.57
N VAL A 260 1.43 -12.16 -9.94
CA VAL A 260 2.66 -11.68 -9.30
C VAL A 260 3.94 -12.04 -10.05
N SER A 261 3.97 -13.15 -10.79
CA SER A 261 5.19 -13.56 -11.51
C SER A 261 5.63 -12.59 -12.61
N ALA A 262 4.70 -11.80 -13.15
CA ALA A 262 5.00 -10.82 -14.19
C ALA A 262 5.84 -9.63 -13.68
N VAL A 263 5.82 -9.34 -12.37
CA VAL A 263 6.58 -8.25 -11.75
C VAL A 263 8.10 -8.51 -11.74
N ARG A 264 8.50 -9.78 -11.86
CA ARG A 264 9.90 -10.24 -11.77
C ARG A 264 10.59 -10.42 -13.13
N ARG A 265 9.94 -10.05 -14.22
CA ARG A 265 10.49 -10.21 -15.58
C ARG A 265 11.17 -8.97 -16.10
#